data_798e6ec1f30d29d3b12bfd2b4ac44755
#
_entry.id   798e6ec1f30d29d3b12bfd2b4ac44755
#
_cell.length_a   1.000
_cell.length_b   1.000
_cell.length_c   1.000
_cell.angle_alpha   90.00
_cell.angle_beta   90.00
_cell.angle_gamma   90.00
#
_symmetry.space_group_name_H-M   'P 1'
#
loop_
_entity.id
_entity.type
_entity.pdbx_description
1 polymer ?
#
loop_
_entity_poly.entity_id
_entity_poly.type
_entity_poly.pdbx_seq_one_letter_code
_entity_poly.pdbx_strand_id
1 'polypeptide(L)'
;EEGVDAGGLSREWFLELSRAMFNPQYALFIPNTSGNTFQPNPHSYIHVTHLSYFKFVGRFIAKALFEGQLLECYFARSFYKHILGQPLSIHDMEDIDNSYYKSLKWILENDITHAGLDLTFSFESDFFGSTQIVDLIKDGRNIPVTEENKADYVKEICYAKMAVNIKSQIENFLEGFFDLVPKRLVQIFDARELELLISGLPDIDVLDLKENTEYHGYDPNNPLIRSFWEIMEEMNQTQRAAFLQFVTGTSKVPLDGFKALKGMHGPQKFQIHKTNDIYKLPTTHTCFN
;
A
#
# COMPACT_ATOMS: atom_id res chain seq x y z
N GLU A 1 -14.04 28.79 -16.52
CA GLU A 1 -12.86 28.52 -17.38
C GLU A 1 -12.64 27.00 -17.32
N GLU A 2 -12.80 26.32 -18.46
CA GLU A 2 -12.38 24.91 -18.58
C GLU A 2 -10.84 24.92 -18.55
N GLY A 3 -10.29 24.55 -17.40
CA GLY A 3 -8.85 24.33 -17.28
C GLY A 3 -8.46 23.07 -18.05
N VAL A 4 -7.53 23.18 -18.96
CA VAL A 4 -6.92 22.01 -19.61
C VAL A 4 -6.04 21.32 -18.58
N ASP A 5 -6.41 20.10 -18.14
CA ASP A 5 -5.57 19.28 -17.27
C ASP A 5 -4.33 18.78 -18.04
N ALA A 6 -3.18 19.38 -17.74
CA ALA A 6 -1.90 18.95 -18.27
C ALA A 6 -1.28 17.75 -17.51
N GLY A 7 -2.09 17.02 -16.75
CA GLY A 7 -1.70 15.85 -15.96
C GLY A 7 -1.38 16.16 -14.49
N GLY A 8 -1.29 17.42 -14.11
CA GLY A 8 -1.03 17.83 -12.72
C GLY A 8 -2.23 17.62 -11.81
N LEU A 9 -3.41 18.06 -12.25
CA LEU A 9 -4.66 17.93 -11.49
C LEU A 9 -5.07 16.45 -11.31
N SER A 10 -4.89 15.65 -12.36
CA SER A 10 -5.15 14.20 -12.28
C SER A 10 -4.24 13.52 -11.26
N ARG A 11 -2.95 13.84 -11.24
CA ARG A 11 -2.00 13.29 -10.25
C ARG A 11 -2.35 13.69 -8.83
N GLU A 12 -2.64 14.97 -8.61
CA GLU A 12 -3.05 15.49 -7.32
C GLU A 12 -4.33 14.81 -6.84
N TRP A 13 -5.32 14.62 -7.72
CA TRP A 13 -6.56 13.92 -7.40
C TRP A 13 -6.31 12.46 -6.98
N PHE A 14 -5.47 11.72 -7.71
CA PHE A 14 -5.11 10.35 -7.33
C PHE A 14 -4.39 10.30 -5.98
N LEU A 15 -3.49 11.24 -5.73
CA LEU A 15 -2.72 11.33 -4.50
C LEU A 15 -3.62 11.64 -3.29
N GLU A 16 -4.42 12.69 -3.37
CA GLU A 16 -5.30 13.12 -2.28
C GLU A 16 -6.35 12.04 -1.96
N LEU A 17 -6.93 11.44 -2.99
CA LEU A 17 -7.92 10.38 -2.78
C LEU A 17 -7.30 9.10 -2.21
N SER A 18 -6.08 8.73 -2.62
CA SER A 18 -5.38 7.59 -2.02
C SER A 18 -5.11 7.81 -0.53
N ARG A 19 -4.73 9.00 -0.12
CA ARG A 19 -4.56 9.37 1.30
C ARG A 19 -5.88 9.36 2.07
N ALA A 20 -6.94 9.90 1.46
CA ALA A 20 -8.25 9.95 2.07
C ALA A 20 -8.82 8.56 2.39
N MET A 21 -8.56 7.54 1.54
CA MET A 21 -9.02 6.17 1.76
C MET A 21 -8.54 5.56 3.07
N PHE A 22 -7.35 5.95 3.54
CA PHE A 22 -6.74 5.45 4.77
C PHE A 22 -7.02 6.34 5.98
N ASN A 23 -7.80 7.41 5.83
CA ASN A 23 -8.19 8.26 6.94
C ASN A 23 -9.05 7.45 7.93
N PRO A 24 -8.66 7.35 9.21
CA PRO A 24 -9.39 6.57 10.23
C PRO A 24 -10.85 6.99 10.39
N GLN A 25 -11.21 8.23 10.06
CA GLN A 25 -12.60 8.72 10.14
C GLN A 25 -13.55 7.99 9.19
N TYR A 26 -13.05 7.45 8.08
CA TYR A 26 -13.85 6.63 7.18
C TYR A 26 -13.98 5.18 7.63
N ALA A 27 -13.16 4.72 8.58
CA ALA A 27 -13.17 3.37 9.13
C ALA A 27 -13.18 2.24 8.06
N LEU A 28 -12.65 2.50 6.85
CA LEU A 28 -12.59 1.51 5.77
C LEU A 28 -11.40 0.56 5.95
N PHE A 29 -10.26 1.12 6.31
CA PHE A 29 -9.02 0.38 6.50
C PHE A 29 -8.46 0.61 7.91
N ILE A 30 -7.76 -0.38 8.42
CA ILE A 30 -7.00 -0.29 9.67
C ILE A 30 -5.53 -0.56 9.40
N PRO A 31 -4.62 0.16 10.09
CA PRO A 31 -3.20 -0.11 9.97
C PRO A 31 -2.84 -1.46 10.61
N ASN A 32 -1.77 -2.07 10.13
CA ASN A 32 -1.12 -3.18 10.81
C ASN A 32 -0.45 -2.72 12.12
N THR A 33 0.10 -3.66 12.90
CA THR A 33 0.75 -3.34 14.19
C THR A 33 1.98 -2.44 14.07
N SER A 34 2.64 -2.39 12.92
CA SER A 34 3.76 -1.46 12.63
C SER A 34 3.31 -0.09 12.11
N GLY A 35 2.05 0.04 11.71
CA GLY A 35 1.49 1.26 11.12
C GLY A 35 1.87 1.50 9.65
N ASN A 36 2.57 0.57 9.00
CA ASN A 36 3.14 0.76 7.67
C ASN A 36 2.25 0.25 6.54
N THR A 37 1.44 -0.78 6.78
CA THR A 37 0.51 -1.35 5.81
C THR A 37 -0.91 -1.38 6.36
N PHE A 38 -1.88 -1.51 5.47
CA PHE A 38 -3.29 -1.44 5.79
C PHE A 38 -4.02 -2.70 5.34
N GLN A 39 -5.06 -3.05 6.08
CA GLN A 39 -6.02 -4.09 5.70
C GLN A 39 -7.45 -3.57 5.84
N PRO A 40 -8.44 -4.18 5.15
CA PRO A 40 -9.83 -3.83 5.34
C PRO A 40 -10.24 -3.95 6.81
N ASN A 41 -10.98 -2.97 7.30
CA ASN A 41 -11.50 -2.98 8.66
C ASN A 41 -12.69 -3.95 8.76
N PRO A 42 -12.61 -4.99 9.58
CA PRO A 42 -13.74 -5.90 9.80
C PRO A 42 -15.00 -5.18 10.29
N HIS A 43 -14.81 -4.06 11.01
CA HIS A 43 -15.88 -3.25 11.59
C HIS A 43 -16.33 -2.07 10.72
N SER A 44 -15.95 -2.05 9.44
CA SER A 44 -16.34 -0.98 8.50
C SER A 44 -17.86 -0.82 8.33
N TYR A 45 -18.64 -1.84 8.71
CA TYR A 45 -20.14 -1.81 8.69
C TYR A 45 -20.75 -0.72 9.56
N ILE A 46 -20.00 -0.03 10.40
CA ILE A 46 -20.46 1.20 11.09
C ILE A 46 -20.98 2.23 10.07
N HIS A 47 -20.48 2.20 8.84
CA HIS A 47 -21.04 2.94 7.72
C HIS A 47 -21.95 2.02 6.90
N VAL A 48 -23.23 2.35 6.81
CA VAL A 48 -24.25 1.55 6.10
C VAL A 48 -23.85 1.22 4.66
N THR A 49 -23.17 2.13 3.99
CA THR A 49 -22.74 2.01 2.58
C THR A 49 -21.28 1.55 2.42
N HIS A 50 -20.65 1.02 3.47
CA HIS A 50 -19.21 0.68 3.45
C HIS A 50 -18.80 -0.22 2.27
N LEU A 51 -19.63 -1.19 1.87
CA LEU A 51 -19.32 -2.09 0.76
C LEU A 51 -19.28 -1.36 -0.58
N SER A 52 -20.12 -0.34 -0.80
CA SER A 52 -20.00 0.51 -1.98
C SER A 52 -18.72 1.33 -1.99
N TYR A 53 -18.22 1.74 -0.83
CA TYR A 53 -16.92 2.38 -0.75
C TYR A 53 -15.78 1.41 -1.11
N PHE A 54 -15.82 0.15 -0.66
CA PHE A 54 -14.82 -0.85 -1.08
C PHE A 54 -14.88 -1.10 -2.59
N LYS A 55 -16.06 -1.17 -3.18
CA LYS A 55 -16.20 -1.27 -4.64
C LYS A 55 -15.62 -0.05 -5.36
N PHE A 56 -15.88 1.14 -4.84
CA PHE A 56 -15.30 2.38 -5.36
C PHE A 56 -13.76 2.37 -5.26
N VAL A 57 -13.20 1.97 -4.10
CA VAL A 57 -11.74 1.88 -3.89
C VAL A 57 -11.12 0.90 -4.89
N GLY A 58 -11.78 -0.25 -5.12
CA GLY A 58 -11.33 -1.21 -6.13
C GLY A 58 -11.24 -0.60 -7.53
N ARG A 59 -12.29 0.10 -7.98
CA ARG A 59 -12.30 0.83 -9.27
C ARG A 59 -11.24 1.92 -9.33
N PHE A 60 -11.06 2.66 -8.25
CA PHE A 60 -10.08 3.73 -8.16
C PHE A 60 -8.66 3.20 -8.35
N ILE A 61 -8.28 2.14 -7.63
CA ILE A 61 -6.95 1.53 -7.75
C ILE A 61 -6.74 0.92 -9.13
N ALA A 62 -7.75 0.25 -9.67
CA ALA A 62 -7.71 -0.29 -11.02
C ALA A 62 -7.55 0.81 -12.09
N LYS A 63 -8.22 1.96 -11.91
CA LYS A 63 -8.06 3.12 -12.79
C LYS A 63 -6.67 3.72 -12.70
N ALA A 64 -6.12 3.88 -11.49
CA ALA A 64 -4.76 4.34 -11.31
C ALA A 64 -3.76 3.43 -12.01
N LEU A 65 -3.89 2.12 -11.83
CA LEU A 65 -3.06 1.12 -12.49
C LEU A 65 -3.16 1.20 -14.02
N PHE A 66 -4.38 1.33 -14.55
CA PHE A 66 -4.62 1.48 -15.99
C PHE A 66 -4.00 2.75 -16.57
N GLU A 67 -4.03 3.86 -15.86
CA GLU A 67 -3.46 5.15 -16.27
C GLU A 67 -1.96 5.27 -15.91
N GLY A 68 -1.39 4.25 -15.23
CA GLY A 68 0.00 4.25 -14.78
C GLY A 68 0.28 5.35 -13.74
N GLN A 69 -0.73 5.67 -12.91
CA GLN A 69 -0.59 6.56 -11.76
C GLN A 69 -0.17 5.76 -10.54
N LEU A 70 0.81 6.27 -9.80
CA LEU A 70 1.28 5.65 -8.56
C LEU A 70 0.51 6.22 -7.37
N LEU A 71 0.14 5.35 -6.45
CA LEU A 71 -0.69 5.70 -5.29
C LEU A 71 0.10 5.62 -3.98
N GLU A 72 -0.28 6.44 -3.00
CA GLU A 72 0.19 6.27 -1.62
C GLU A 72 -0.70 5.29 -0.86
N CYS A 73 -0.72 4.03 -1.30
CA CYS A 73 -1.50 2.99 -0.65
C CYS A 73 -0.67 1.72 -0.49
N TYR A 74 -0.47 1.32 0.76
CA TYR A 74 0.29 0.13 1.11
C TYR A 74 -0.63 -0.85 1.83
N PHE A 75 -0.96 -1.93 1.15
CA PHE A 75 -1.79 -2.97 1.74
C PHE A 75 -0.93 -4.09 2.34
N ALA A 76 -1.51 -4.79 3.31
CA ALA A 76 -0.93 -6.04 3.79
C ALA A 76 -0.79 -7.05 2.65
N ARG A 77 0.26 -7.88 2.69
CA ARG A 77 0.55 -8.88 1.64
C ARG A 77 -0.64 -9.80 1.36
N SER A 78 -1.39 -10.18 2.40
CA SER A 78 -2.61 -10.97 2.27
C SER A 78 -3.64 -10.32 1.35
N PHE A 79 -3.75 -8.98 1.37
CA PHE A 79 -4.69 -8.25 0.54
C PHE A 79 -4.30 -8.28 -0.94
N TYR A 80 -3.01 -8.12 -1.27
CA TYR A 80 -2.53 -8.31 -2.65
C TYR A 80 -2.76 -9.74 -3.13
N LYS A 81 -2.56 -10.75 -2.27
CA LYS A 81 -2.86 -12.15 -2.60
C LYS A 81 -4.34 -12.39 -2.92
N HIS A 82 -5.26 -11.69 -2.25
CA HIS A 82 -6.69 -11.74 -2.63
C HIS A 82 -6.92 -11.20 -4.05
N ILE A 83 -6.30 -10.09 -4.43
CA ILE A 83 -6.40 -9.55 -5.80
C ILE A 83 -5.86 -10.55 -6.82
N LEU A 84 -4.75 -11.20 -6.51
CA LEU A 84 -4.09 -12.17 -7.38
C LEU A 84 -4.78 -13.54 -7.39
N GLY A 85 -5.66 -13.81 -6.42
CA GLY A 85 -6.27 -15.14 -6.22
C GLY A 85 -5.26 -16.19 -5.74
N GLN A 86 -4.23 -15.77 -5.03
CA GLN A 86 -3.18 -16.64 -4.47
C GLN A 86 -3.57 -17.15 -3.08
N PRO A 87 -3.10 -18.34 -2.68
CA PRO A 87 -3.38 -18.91 -1.38
C PRO A 87 -2.70 -18.10 -0.27
N LEU A 88 -3.41 -17.95 0.86
CA LEU A 88 -2.89 -17.36 2.08
C LEU A 88 -2.06 -18.36 2.86
N SER A 89 -1.08 -17.87 3.60
CA SER A 89 -0.21 -18.67 4.46
C SER A 89 -0.02 -18.00 5.83
N ILE A 90 0.50 -18.75 6.81
CA ILE A 90 0.85 -18.18 8.12
C ILE A 90 1.84 -17.02 7.99
N HIS A 91 2.73 -17.03 7.01
CA HIS A 91 3.71 -15.95 6.78
C HIS A 91 3.09 -14.62 6.42
N ASP A 92 1.86 -14.61 5.88
CA ASP A 92 1.14 -13.38 5.57
C ASP A 92 0.63 -12.68 6.85
N MET A 93 0.55 -13.42 7.98
CA MET A 93 0.21 -12.88 9.29
C MET A 93 1.33 -12.01 9.86
N GLU A 94 2.58 -12.25 9.48
CA GLU A 94 3.75 -11.46 9.93
C GLU A 94 3.60 -9.97 9.61
N ASP A 95 3.09 -9.67 8.43
CA ASP A 95 2.84 -8.30 7.98
C ASP A 95 1.64 -7.65 8.70
N ILE A 96 0.66 -8.42 9.12
CA ILE A 96 -0.53 -7.92 9.83
C ILE A 96 -0.25 -7.72 11.32
N ASP A 97 0.28 -8.76 11.96
CA ASP A 97 0.61 -8.78 13.40
C ASP A 97 1.81 -9.70 13.64
N ASN A 98 3.01 -9.11 13.70
CA ASN A 98 4.25 -9.83 13.92
C ASN A 98 4.29 -10.55 15.27
N SER A 99 3.69 -9.96 16.31
CA SER A 99 3.67 -10.59 17.64
C SER A 99 2.80 -11.85 17.60
N TYR A 100 1.63 -11.74 17.01
CA TYR A 100 0.71 -12.85 16.85
C TYR A 100 1.30 -13.95 15.94
N TYR A 101 1.93 -13.56 14.84
CA TYR A 101 2.66 -14.49 13.97
C TYR A 101 3.70 -15.31 14.72
N LYS A 102 4.53 -14.64 15.57
CA LYS A 102 5.54 -15.32 16.39
C LYS A 102 4.90 -16.32 17.36
N SER A 103 3.76 -15.97 17.96
CA SER A 103 3.04 -16.87 18.84
C SER A 103 2.51 -18.08 18.11
N LEU A 104 1.92 -17.90 16.93
CA LEU A 104 1.43 -19.01 16.11
C LEU A 104 2.58 -19.91 15.60
N LYS A 105 3.69 -19.29 15.22
CA LYS A 105 4.89 -20.02 14.80
C LYS A 105 5.45 -20.85 15.95
N TRP A 106 5.49 -20.28 17.17
CA TRP A 106 5.93 -21.02 18.35
C TRP A 106 5.04 -22.24 18.62
N ILE A 107 3.72 -22.15 18.50
CA ILE A 107 2.78 -23.26 18.62
C ILE A 107 3.14 -24.39 17.63
N LEU A 108 3.47 -24.03 16.39
CA LEU A 108 3.83 -25.03 15.36
C LEU A 108 5.17 -25.72 15.63
N GLU A 109 6.16 -24.97 16.14
CA GLU A 109 7.55 -25.43 16.29
C GLU A 109 7.82 -26.15 17.62
N ASN A 110 6.94 -26.02 18.62
CA ASN A 110 7.14 -26.56 19.96
C ASN A 110 6.06 -27.58 20.32
N ASP A 111 6.40 -28.52 21.21
CA ASP A 111 5.41 -29.41 21.83
C ASP A 111 4.56 -28.64 22.83
N ILE A 112 3.25 -28.58 22.60
CA ILE A 112 2.30 -27.84 23.43
C ILE A 112 1.62 -28.69 24.49
N THR A 113 1.90 -30.00 24.57
CA THR A 113 1.21 -30.95 25.48
C THR A 113 1.27 -30.49 26.94
N HIS A 114 2.39 -29.91 27.37
CA HIS A 114 2.61 -29.45 28.75
C HIS A 114 2.79 -27.92 28.87
N ALA A 115 2.49 -27.18 27.81
CA ALA A 115 2.69 -25.73 27.76
C ALA A 115 1.64 -24.93 28.57
N GLY A 116 0.59 -25.60 29.08
CA GLY A 116 -0.47 -24.94 29.86
C GLY A 116 -1.30 -23.94 29.02
N LEU A 117 -1.36 -24.14 27.69
CA LEU A 117 -2.16 -23.31 26.80
C LEU A 117 -3.62 -23.77 26.84
N ASP A 118 -4.50 -22.87 27.28
CA ASP A 118 -5.95 -23.12 27.27
C ASP A 118 -6.56 -22.55 25.98
N LEU A 119 -6.21 -23.17 24.84
CA LEU A 119 -6.66 -22.76 23.52
C LEU A 119 -7.76 -23.67 23.00
N THR A 120 -8.75 -23.06 22.34
CA THR A 120 -9.81 -23.76 21.61
C THR A 120 -9.87 -23.28 20.16
N PHE A 121 -10.60 -23.97 19.29
CA PHE A 121 -10.84 -23.54 17.91
C PHE A 121 -11.79 -22.35 17.83
N SER A 122 -11.47 -21.33 18.63
CA SER A 122 -12.17 -20.05 18.67
C SER A 122 -11.18 -18.92 18.96
N PHE A 123 -11.61 -17.69 18.77
CA PHE A 123 -10.84 -16.49 19.15
C PHE A 123 -11.79 -15.41 19.67
N GLU A 124 -11.24 -14.53 20.48
CA GLU A 124 -11.92 -13.35 20.94
C GLU A 124 -11.82 -12.23 19.90
N SER A 125 -12.95 -11.64 19.56
CA SER A 125 -13.06 -10.44 18.73
C SER A 125 -13.68 -9.33 19.55
N ASP A 126 -13.07 -8.15 19.53
CA ASP A 126 -13.66 -6.96 20.13
C ASP A 126 -14.75 -6.41 19.20
N PHE A 127 -15.96 -6.33 19.72
CA PHE A 127 -17.11 -5.80 19.04
C PHE A 127 -17.65 -4.60 19.81
N PHE A 128 -17.19 -3.39 19.45
CA PHE A 128 -17.57 -2.13 20.13
C PHE A 128 -17.42 -2.15 21.64
N GLY A 129 -16.27 -2.65 22.14
CA GLY A 129 -16.00 -2.75 23.56
C GLY A 129 -16.68 -3.93 24.25
N SER A 130 -17.33 -4.83 23.49
CA SER A 130 -17.79 -6.12 23.98
C SER A 130 -16.99 -7.24 23.33
N THR A 131 -16.36 -8.09 24.14
CA THR A 131 -15.65 -9.27 23.67
C THR A 131 -16.65 -10.34 23.21
N GLN A 132 -16.54 -10.76 21.97
CA GLN A 132 -17.32 -11.88 21.41
C GLN A 132 -16.39 -13.03 21.06
N ILE A 133 -16.82 -14.26 21.40
CA ILE A 133 -16.11 -15.47 21.01
C ILE A 133 -16.62 -15.91 19.63
N VAL A 134 -15.69 -15.96 18.67
CA VAL A 134 -15.95 -16.44 17.29
C VAL A 134 -15.36 -17.82 17.11
N ASP A 135 -16.22 -18.75 16.73
CA ASP A 135 -15.79 -20.14 16.42
C ASP A 135 -15.10 -20.21 15.05
N LEU A 136 -13.93 -20.81 15.00
CA LEU A 136 -13.17 -21.03 13.75
C LEU A 136 -13.78 -22.16 12.91
N ILE A 137 -14.30 -23.17 13.58
CA ILE A 137 -15.02 -24.32 13.01
C ILE A 137 -16.31 -24.52 13.79
N LYS A 138 -17.19 -25.35 13.30
CA LYS A 138 -18.47 -25.62 13.99
C LYS A 138 -18.21 -26.11 15.41
N ASP A 139 -18.79 -25.41 16.39
CA ASP A 139 -18.66 -25.67 17.84
C ASP A 139 -17.22 -25.57 18.37
N GLY A 140 -16.40 -24.76 17.71
CA GLY A 140 -14.95 -24.68 17.93
C GLY A 140 -14.55 -24.27 19.35
N ARG A 141 -15.36 -23.45 20.04
CA ARG A 141 -15.12 -23.05 21.44
C ARG A 141 -15.07 -24.22 22.44
N ASN A 142 -15.63 -25.35 22.06
CA ASN A 142 -15.64 -26.57 22.87
C ASN A 142 -14.59 -27.59 22.40
N ILE A 143 -13.82 -27.28 21.39
CA ILE A 143 -12.77 -28.15 20.83
C ILE A 143 -11.41 -27.64 21.27
N PRO A 144 -10.71 -28.33 22.19
CA PRO A 144 -9.38 -27.91 22.64
C PRO A 144 -8.34 -28.08 21.55
N VAL A 145 -7.35 -27.19 21.52
CA VAL A 145 -6.17 -27.32 20.68
C VAL A 145 -5.19 -28.29 21.34
N THR A 146 -4.78 -29.29 20.61
CA THR A 146 -3.86 -30.34 21.05
C THR A 146 -2.64 -30.40 20.13
N GLU A 147 -1.63 -31.18 20.51
CA GLU A 147 -0.45 -31.41 19.67
C GLU A 147 -0.82 -31.97 18.28
N GLU A 148 -1.87 -32.79 18.23
CA GLU A 148 -2.31 -33.46 16.98
C GLU A 148 -3.04 -32.51 16.02
N ASN A 149 -3.77 -31.50 16.55
CA ASN A 149 -4.62 -30.61 15.75
C ASN A 149 -4.13 -29.15 15.68
N LYS A 150 -3.00 -28.81 16.32
CA LYS A 150 -2.47 -27.43 16.36
C LYS A 150 -2.20 -26.83 14.98
N ALA A 151 -1.81 -27.65 14.01
CA ALA A 151 -1.57 -27.18 12.64
C ALA A 151 -2.87 -26.72 11.96
N ASP A 152 -3.95 -27.46 12.17
CA ASP A 152 -5.27 -27.06 11.66
C ASP A 152 -5.77 -25.81 12.38
N TYR A 153 -5.60 -25.71 13.69
CA TYR A 153 -5.93 -24.50 14.44
C TYR A 153 -5.21 -23.28 13.89
N VAL A 154 -3.88 -23.34 13.69
CA VAL A 154 -3.10 -22.23 13.16
C VAL A 154 -3.56 -21.83 11.75
N LYS A 155 -3.88 -22.81 10.91
CA LYS A 155 -4.42 -22.56 9.59
C LYS A 155 -5.77 -21.85 9.64
N GLU A 156 -6.69 -22.33 10.45
CA GLU A 156 -8.05 -21.78 10.56
C GLU A 156 -8.05 -20.35 11.16
N ILE A 157 -7.25 -20.10 12.20
CA ILE A 157 -7.16 -18.76 12.79
C ILE A 157 -6.53 -17.74 11.83
N CYS A 158 -5.50 -18.12 11.09
CA CYS A 158 -4.92 -17.28 10.04
C CYS A 158 -5.94 -16.98 8.95
N TYR A 159 -6.67 -17.97 8.48
CA TYR A 159 -7.70 -17.80 7.46
C TYR A 159 -8.86 -16.94 7.96
N ALA A 160 -9.31 -17.12 9.20
CA ALA A 160 -10.34 -16.30 9.80
C ALA A 160 -9.96 -14.81 9.84
N LYS A 161 -8.74 -14.50 10.31
CA LYS A 161 -8.26 -13.11 10.43
C LYS A 161 -7.97 -12.45 9.09
N MET A 162 -7.47 -13.19 8.10
CA MET A 162 -7.03 -12.64 6.81
C MET A 162 -8.10 -12.72 5.72
N ALA A 163 -9.14 -13.52 5.87
CA ALA A 163 -10.15 -13.72 4.83
C ALA A 163 -11.59 -13.64 5.34
N VAL A 164 -11.96 -14.46 6.34
CA VAL A 164 -13.38 -14.62 6.71
C VAL A 164 -13.96 -13.32 7.27
N ASN A 165 -13.25 -12.67 8.18
CA ASN A 165 -13.73 -11.45 8.86
C ASN A 165 -13.87 -10.24 7.94
N ILE A 166 -13.21 -10.26 6.78
CA ILE A 166 -13.19 -9.16 5.80
C ILE A 166 -13.71 -9.61 4.43
N LYS A 167 -14.41 -10.74 4.38
CA LYS A 167 -14.85 -11.36 3.13
C LYS A 167 -15.69 -10.42 2.27
N SER A 168 -16.71 -9.80 2.84
CA SER A 168 -17.61 -8.91 2.09
C SER A 168 -16.88 -7.68 1.55
N GLN A 169 -15.94 -7.12 2.34
CA GLN A 169 -15.11 -5.99 1.92
C GLN A 169 -14.23 -6.37 0.73
N ILE A 170 -13.57 -7.54 0.82
CA ILE A 170 -12.71 -8.05 -0.27
C ILE A 170 -13.55 -8.31 -1.53
N GLU A 171 -14.69 -9.00 -1.42
CA GLU A 171 -15.54 -9.32 -2.57
C GLU A 171 -16.00 -8.05 -3.31
N ASN A 172 -16.44 -7.02 -2.58
CA ASN A 172 -16.86 -5.76 -3.18
C ASN A 172 -15.67 -4.98 -3.77
N PHE A 173 -14.52 -4.98 -3.09
CA PHE A 173 -13.31 -4.39 -3.66
C PHE A 173 -12.92 -5.07 -4.98
N LEU A 174 -12.87 -6.40 -5.00
CA LEU A 174 -12.51 -7.18 -6.20
C LEU A 174 -13.52 -6.98 -7.33
N GLU A 175 -14.82 -6.88 -7.03
CA GLU A 175 -15.84 -6.54 -8.02
C GLU A 175 -15.50 -5.22 -8.69
N GLY A 176 -15.20 -4.18 -7.91
CA GLY A 176 -14.83 -2.87 -8.45
C GLY A 176 -13.51 -2.89 -9.21
N PHE A 177 -12.49 -3.60 -8.70
CA PHE A 177 -11.17 -3.68 -9.32
C PHE A 177 -11.24 -4.38 -10.69
N PHE A 178 -11.94 -5.50 -10.77
CA PHE A 178 -12.05 -6.29 -11.99
C PHE A 178 -13.06 -5.71 -13.01
N ASP A 179 -13.81 -4.66 -12.66
CA ASP A 179 -14.60 -3.89 -13.64
C ASP A 179 -13.70 -3.22 -14.70
N LEU A 180 -12.45 -2.85 -14.34
CA LEU A 180 -11.54 -2.12 -15.20
C LEU A 180 -10.31 -2.94 -15.62
N VAL A 181 -9.77 -3.78 -14.73
CA VAL A 181 -8.58 -4.57 -14.99
C VAL A 181 -8.93 -6.06 -15.03
N PRO A 182 -8.84 -6.73 -16.17
CA PRO A 182 -9.16 -8.15 -16.29
C PRO A 182 -8.27 -9.00 -15.36
N LYS A 183 -8.88 -9.91 -14.58
CA LYS A 183 -8.20 -10.77 -13.61
C LYS A 183 -6.96 -11.47 -14.18
N ARG A 184 -7.05 -11.98 -15.40
CA ARG A 184 -5.96 -12.67 -16.09
C ARG A 184 -4.69 -11.84 -16.26
N LEU A 185 -4.82 -10.51 -16.33
CA LEU A 185 -3.68 -9.60 -16.54
C LEU A 185 -2.90 -9.36 -15.27
N VAL A 186 -3.54 -9.43 -14.10
CA VAL A 186 -2.85 -9.24 -12.81
C VAL A 186 -2.31 -10.54 -12.23
N GLN A 187 -2.87 -11.69 -12.60
CA GLN A 187 -2.46 -12.99 -12.08
C GLN A 187 -1.05 -13.44 -12.52
N ILE A 188 -0.41 -12.72 -13.45
CA ILE A 188 0.99 -12.97 -13.85
C ILE A 188 1.99 -12.44 -12.82
N PHE A 189 1.56 -11.55 -11.93
CA PHE A 189 2.40 -10.92 -10.91
C PHE A 189 2.37 -11.69 -9.60
N ASP A 190 3.42 -11.52 -8.81
CA ASP A 190 3.37 -11.84 -7.38
C ASP A 190 2.86 -10.65 -6.54
N ALA A 191 2.69 -10.87 -5.23
CA ALA A 191 2.15 -9.85 -4.33
C ALA A 191 3.07 -8.61 -4.23
N ARG A 192 4.38 -8.82 -4.27
CA ARG A 192 5.37 -7.74 -4.22
C ARG A 192 5.40 -6.94 -5.52
N GLU A 193 5.36 -7.62 -6.64
CA GLU A 193 5.31 -6.98 -7.96
C GLU A 193 4.04 -6.13 -8.11
N LEU A 194 2.88 -6.64 -7.67
CA LEU A 194 1.64 -5.86 -7.71
C LEU A 194 1.69 -4.65 -6.78
N GLU A 195 2.25 -4.77 -5.58
CA GLU A 195 2.50 -3.65 -4.67
C GLU A 195 3.33 -2.57 -5.37
N LEU A 196 4.44 -2.94 -5.99
CA LEU A 196 5.33 -2.01 -6.68
C LEU A 196 4.65 -1.34 -7.89
N LEU A 197 3.81 -2.07 -8.62
CA LEU A 197 3.03 -1.51 -9.74
C LEU A 197 2.04 -0.45 -9.27
N ILE A 198 1.43 -0.63 -8.09
CA ILE A 198 0.45 0.29 -7.53
C ILE A 198 1.13 1.47 -6.83
N SER A 199 2.17 1.22 -6.05
CA SER A 199 2.75 2.20 -5.11
C SER A 199 4.12 2.73 -5.54
N GLY A 200 4.75 2.13 -6.55
CA GLY A 200 6.10 2.48 -7.00
C GLY A 200 7.20 2.01 -6.05
N LEU A 201 8.42 2.43 -6.33
CA LEU A 201 9.58 2.11 -5.49
C LEU A 201 9.48 2.86 -4.15
N PRO A 202 9.84 2.20 -3.04
CA PRO A 202 9.73 2.80 -1.71
C PRO A 202 10.75 3.90 -1.45
N ASP A 203 11.93 3.80 -2.07
CA ASP A 203 13.06 4.68 -1.83
C ASP A 203 13.42 5.52 -3.05
N ILE A 204 13.81 6.77 -2.80
CA ILE A 204 14.32 7.69 -3.80
C ILE A 204 15.84 7.57 -3.85
N ASP A 205 16.33 6.97 -4.93
CA ASP A 205 17.77 6.89 -5.23
C ASP A 205 18.23 8.21 -5.86
N VAL A 206 19.10 8.93 -5.16
CA VAL A 206 19.62 10.23 -5.61
C VAL A 206 20.55 10.07 -6.81
N LEU A 207 21.25 8.94 -6.93
CA LEU A 207 22.12 8.69 -8.10
C LEU A 207 21.28 8.46 -9.35
N ASP A 208 20.24 7.64 -9.28
CA ASP A 208 19.30 7.43 -10.39
C ASP A 208 18.59 8.73 -10.78
N LEU A 209 18.17 9.55 -9.82
CA LEU A 209 17.59 10.87 -10.09
C LEU A 209 18.60 11.76 -10.84
N LYS A 210 19.85 11.82 -10.39
CA LYS A 210 20.91 12.65 -10.97
C LYS A 210 21.26 12.24 -12.41
N GLU A 211 21.36 10.94 -12.67
CA GLU A 211 21.63 10.38 -14.01
C GLU A 211 20.49 10.65 -14.98
N ASN A 212 19.26 10.78 -14.48
CA ASN A 212 18.07 11.06 -15.27
C ASN A 212 17.60 12.52 -15.20
N THR A 213 18.51 13.45 -14.85
CA THR A 213 18.26 14.88 -14.78
C THR A 213 18.82 15.60 -15.99
N GLU A 214 18.03 16.51 -16.56
CA GLU A 214 18.45 17.43 -17.63
C GLU A 214 18.64 18.86 -17.06
N TYR A 215 19.70 19.54 -17.54
CA TYR A 215 20.05 20.87 -17.07
C TYR A 215 19.86 21.88 -18.20
N HIS A 216 19.07 22.91 -17.93
CA HIS A 216 18.79 23.99 -18.88
C HIS A 216 19.38 25.32 -18.37
N GLY A 217 20.44 25.77 -19.04
CA GLY A 217 21.16 26.98 -18.67
C GLY A 217 22.18 26.82 -17.54
N TYR A 218 22.41 25.59 -17.08
CA TYR A 218 23.48 25.23 -16.16
C TYR A 218 24.41 24.19 -16.77
N ASP A 219 25.69 24.28 -16.46
CA ASP A 219 26.63 23.18 -16.62
C ASP A 219 26.45 22.18 -15.46
N PRO A 220 26.45 20.86 -15.70
CA PRO A 220 26.35 19.86 -14.61
C PRO A 220 27.41 20.01 -13.53
N ASN A 221 28.57 20.56 -13.85
CA ASN A 221 29.66 20.83 -12.90
C ASN A 221 29.58 22.20 -12.21
N ASN A 222 28.52 22.99 -12.47
CA ASN A 222 28.33 24.27 -11.82
C ASN A 222 28.28 24.08 -10.28
N PRO A 223 28.97 24.95 -9.49
CA PRO A 223 28.97 24.86 -8.04
C PRO A 223 27.58 24.80 -7.41
N LEU A 224 26.62 25.55 -7.93
CA LEU A 224 25.24 25.55 -7.46
C LEU A 224 24.58 24.16 -7.66
N ILE A 225 24.81 23.53 -8.81
CA ILE A 225 24.31 22.18 -9.10
C ILE A 225 24.95 21.13 -8.18
N ARG A 226 26.25 21.27 -7.89
CA ARG A 226 26.91 20.39 -6.89
C ARG A 226 26.30 20.53 -5.51
N SER A 227 26.13 21.76 -5.03
CA SER A 227 25.49 22.00 -3.73
C SER A 227 24.04 21.51 -3.69
N PHE A 228 23.30 21.61 -4.78
CA PHE A 228 21.97 21.02 -4.89
C PHE A 228 22.00 19.50 -4.64
N TRP A 229 22.92 18.79 -5.30
CA TRP A 229 23.03 17.34 -5.12
C TRP A 229 23.55 16.93 -3.73
N GLU A 230 24.48 17.70 -3.15
CA GLU A 230 24.93 17.52 -1.77
C GLU A 230 23.75 17.60 -0.78
N ILE A 231 22.89 18.62 -0.93
CA ILE A 231 21.67 18.76 -0.13
C ILE A 231 20.72 17.57 -0.34
N MET A 232 20.53 17.11 -1.57
CA MET A 232 19.69 15.96 -1.87
C MET A 232 20.21 14.66 -1.23
N GLU A 233 21.53 14.49 -1.16
CA GLU A 233 22.16 13.35 -0.50
C GLU A 233 22.00 13.39 1.03
N GLU A 234 22.03 14.58 1.65
CA GLU A 234 21.80 14.80 3.07
C GLU A 234 20.35 14.62 3.51
N MET A 235 19.38 14.80 2.60
CA MET A 235 17.96 14.61 2.88
C MET A 235 17.63 13.15 3.24
N ASN A 236 16.79 12.95 4.25
CA ASN A 236 16.17 11.65 4.50
C ASN A 236 15.08 11.33 3.46
N GLN A 237 14.60 10.08 3.42
CA GLN A 237 13.63 9.62 2.42
C GLN A 237 12.30 10.40 2.46
N THR A 238 11.84 10.84 3.64
CA THR A 238 10.63 11.66 3.78
C THR A 238 10.80 13.03 3.13
N GLN A 239 11.97 13.66 3.33
CA GLN A 239 12.29 14.94 2.71
C GLN A 239 12.45 14.83 1.20
N ARG A 240 13.09 13.77 0.71
CA ARG A 240 13.20 13.46 -0.73
C ARG A 240 11.84 13.25 -1.36
N ALA A 241 10.95 12.52 -0.69
CA ALA A 241 9.58 12.29 -1.15
C ALA A 241 8.79 13.61 -1.25
N ALA A 242 8.89 14.49 -0.26
CA ALA A 242 8.27 15.82 -0.27
C ALA A 242 8.83 16.70 -1.40
N PHE A 243 10.15 16.67 -1.62
CA PHE A 243 10.79 17.37 -2.74
C PHE A 243 10.30 16.84 -4.09
N LEU A 244 10.29 15.52 -4.28
CA LEU A 244 9.81 14.90 -5.51
C LEU A 244 8.34 15.25 -5.78
N GLN A 245 7.49 15.23 -4.75
CA GLN A 245 6.10 15.65 -4.85
C GLN A 245 5.97 17.13 -5.26
N PHE A 246 6.78 18.01 -4.69
CA PHE A 246 6.80 19.42 -5.05
C PHE A 246 7.12 19.63 -6.54
N VAL A 247 8.05 18.86 -7.08
CA VAL A 247 8.49 19.01 -8.48
C VAL A 247 7.56 18.31 -9.46
N THR A 248 7.19 17.05 -9.18
CA THR A 248 6.53 16.17 -10.17
C THR A 248 5.03 15.96 -9.91
N GLY A 249 4.52 16.42 -8.77
CA GLY A 249 3.15 16.16 -8.30
C GLY A 249 2.94 14.75 -7.71
N THR A 250 3.99 13.92 -7.62
CA THR A 250 3.95 12.60 -6.96
C THR A 250 5.19 12.40 -6.10
N SER A 251 5.01 11.76 -4.94
CA SER A 251 6.11 11.37 -4.03
C SER A 251 6.75 10.03 -4.41
N LYS A 252 6.30 9.40 -5.50
CA LYS A 252 6.64 8.01 -5.87
C LYS A 252 7.52 7.94 -7.10
N VAL A 253 8.43 6.97 -7.07
CA VAL A 253 9.32 6.65 -8.19
C VAL A 253 8.75 5.46 -8.97
N PRO A 254 8.63 5.54 -10.31
CA PRO A 254 8.24 4.41 -11.13
C PRO A 254 9.16 3.20 -10.95
N LEU A 255 8.66 1.99 -11.21
CA LEU A 255 9.44 0.74 -11.14
C LEU A 255 10.74 0.77 -11.95
N ASP A 256 10.68 1.39 -13.12
CA ASP A 256 11.85 1.55 -14.00
C ASP A 256 12.76 2.71 -13.60
N GLY A 257 12.57 3.31 -12.43
CA GLY A 257 13.34 4.44 -11.94
C GLY A 257 12.97 5.78 -12.59
N PHE A 258 13.84 6.78 -12.38
CA PHE A 258 13.59 8.15 -12.83
C PHE A 258 13.59 8.31 -14.36
N LYS A 259 14.16 7.39 -15.13
CA LYS A 259 14.04 7.37 -16.59
C LYS A 259 12.59 7.23 -17.08
N ALA A 260 11.71 6.66 -16.26
CA ALA A 260 10.31 6.41 -16.58
C ALA A 260 9.34 7.45 -15.98
N LEU A 261 9.85 8.56 -15.45
CA LEU A 261 9.01 9.70 -15.06
C LEU A 261 8.17 10.16 -16.24
N LYS A 262 6.92 10.50 -15.98
CA LYS A 262 5.97 10.96 -17.00
C LYS A 262 5.70 12.45 -16.84
N GLY A 263 5.84 13.20 -17.91
CA GLY A 263 5.34 14.57 -18.05
C GLY A 263 4.01 14.58 -18.83
N MET A 264 3.63 15.75 -19.30
CA MET A 264 2.37 15.98 -20.03
C MET A 264 2.21 15.10 -21.28
N HIS A 265 3.30 14.82 -21.99
CA HIS A 265 3.27 14.15 -23.29
C HIS A 265 3.93 12.75 -23.29
N GLY A 266 4.16 12.17 -22.12
CA GLY A 266 4.81 10.87 -21.99
C GLY A 266 6.04 10.89 -21.11
N PRO A 267 7.02 9.97 -21.31
CA PRO A 267 8.23 9.95 -20.51
C PRO A 267 8.97 11.30 -20.61
N GLN A 268 9.31 11.86 -19.46
CA GLN A 268 10.00 13.15 -19.37
C GLN A 268 10.93 13.14 -18.15
N LYS A 269 12.20 13.42 -18.39
CA LYS A 269 13.20 13.50 -17.33
C LYS A 269 12.95 14.65 -16.38
N PHE A 270 13.48 14.51 -15.20
CA PHE A 270 13.58 15.61 -14.24
C PHE A 270 14.41 16.76 -14.84
N GLN A 271 13.96 18.03 -14.70
CA GLN A 271 14.60 19.17 -15.34
C GLN A 271 14.93 20.25 -14.34
N ILE A 272 16.15 20.80 -14.43
CA ILE A 272 16.59 21.96 -13.66
C ILE A 272 16.84 23.12 -14.61
N HIS A 273 16.02 24.16 -14.51
CA HIS A 273 16.10 25.37 -15.31
C HIS A 273 16.73 26.53 -14.56
N LYS A 274 17.64 27.24 -15.22
CA LYS A 274 18.21 28.48 -14.69
C LYS A 274 17.19 29.60 -14.75
N THR A 275 16.98 30.28 -13.60
CA THR A 275 16.22 31.49 -13.55
C THR A 275 17.14 32.72 -13.48
N ASN A 276 16.69 33.88 -14.00
CA ASN A 276 17.38 35.13 -13.88
C ASN A 276 17.06 35.87 -12.57
N ASP A 277 16.04 35.44 -11.84
CA ASP A 277 15.60 36.06 -10.59
C ASP A 277 16.14 35.27 -9.40
N ILE A 278 17.29 35.68 -8.91
CA ILE A 278 18.01 35.04 -7.80
C ILE A 278 17.36 35.27 -6.41
N TYR A 279 16.38 36.16 -6.34
CA TYR A 279 15.71 36.53 -5.06
C TYR A 279 14.40 35.79 -4.86
N LYS A 280 13.92 35.04 -5.86
CA LYS A 280 12.72 34.18 -5.73
C LYS A 280 13.06 32.82 -5.28
N LEU A 281 12.15 32.25 -4.51
CA LEU A 281 12.19 30.81 -4.20
C LEU A 281 12.02 29.99 -5.48
N PRO A 282 12.56 28.76 -5.52
CA PRO A 282 12.35 27.84 -6.63
C PRO A 282 10.85 27.62 -6.92
N THR A 283 10.50 27.61 -8.18
CA THR A 283 9.15 27.28 -8.67
C THR A 283 9.21 26.00 -9.47
N THR A 284 8.11 25.29 -9.52
CA THR A 284 8.01 24.03 -10.27
C THR A 284 6.82 24.06 -11.23
N HIS A 285 6.92 23.26 -12.26
CA HIS A 285 5.86 23.02 -13.23
C HIS A 285 5.67 21.51 -13.36
N THR A 286 4.82 20.93 -12.54
CA THR A 286 4.60 19.48 -12.40
C THR A 286 4.25 18.76 -13.72
N CYS A 287 3.82 19.49 -14.73
CA CYS A 287 3.55 18.96 -16.07
C CYS A 287 4.82 18.69 -16.89
N PHE A 288 5.94 19.30 -16.49
CA PHE A 288 7.22 19.21 -17.18
C PHE A 288 8.34 18.58 -16.35
N ASN A 289 8.03 18.11 -15.12
CA ASN A 289 8.95 17.53 -14.13
C ASN A 289 10.09 18.47 -13.72
#